data_184bcad640b90d6378ae4670c83081b1
#
_entry.id   184bcad640b90d6378ae4670c83081b1
#
_cell.length_a   1.000
_cell.length_b   1.000
_cell.length_c   1.000
_cell.angle_alpha   90.00
_cell.angle_beta   90.00
_cell.angle_gamma   90.00
#
_symmetry.space_group_name_H-M   'P 1'
#
loop_
_entity.id
_entity.type
_entity.pdbx_description
1 polymer ?
#
loop_
_entity_poly.entity_id
_entity_poly.type
_entity_poly.pdbx_seq_one_letter_code
_entity_poly.pdbx_strand_id
1 'polypeptide(L)'
;TAKDEEEDAKADKKGAKGKSGGKSPATADTPEEVQALLPLDTLELEVGYGLIPLVDEEQSGNLLARIRSIRRQFALDMGVVIPSLHLRDNLQLKPGQYALLIKGNQVASAEILVDHFLAMDPGNVTTKINGIETREPAFNLPALWIPDSQREEAMLAGYTVVDPATVIATHLTEVFKRHLADFLDRQAVQGLLDTVAKHSPKAVEDLVPGTISLGGVQ
;
A
#
# COMPACT_ATOMS: atom_id res chain seq x y z
N THR A 1 40.80 59.17 29.47
CA THR A 1 41.97 58.64 30.18
C THR A 1 41.94 57.14 29.98
N ALA A 2 42.70 56.75 29.05
CA ALA A 2 44.04 56.28 29.19
C ALA A 2 44.03 54.87 29.77
N LYS A 3 44.57 54.03 29.11
CA LYS A 3 45.85 53.45 28.76
C LYS A 3 45.69 51.93 28.92
N ASP A 4 46.08 51.29 28.01
CA ASP A 4 47.28 50.67 27.44
C ASP A 4 47.45 49.23 27.86
N GLU A 5 47.73 48.54 26.86
CA GLU A 5 48.85 47.71 26.41
C GLU A 5 48.63 46.23 26.74
N GLU A 6 48.61 45.45 25.73
CA GLU A 6 49.68 44.73 25.02
C GLU A 6 50.10 43.41 25.65
N GLU A 7 50.18 42.48 24.80
CA GLU A 7 51.05 41.34 24.49
C GLU A 7 50.59 40.01 25.06
N ASP A 8 50.77 38.91 24.46
CA ASP A 8 51.31 38.38 23.22
C ASP A 8 51.05 36.85 23.16
N ALA A 9 50.93 36.40 21.96
CA ALA A 9 51.48 35.16 21.44
C ALA A 9 50.92 33.77 21.77
N LYS A 10 50.62 33.16 20.69
CA LYS A 10 50.89 31.78 20.23
C LYS A 10 49.87 30.67 20.45
N ALA A 11 49.35 30.33 19.29
CA ALA A 11 49.34 29.00 18.65
C ALA A 11 48.53 27.87 19.35
N ASP A 12 47.48 27.37 18.77
CA ASP A 12 47.65 26.22 17.88
C ASP A 12 46.40 25.93 17.07
N LYS A 13 46.65 25.49 15.86
CA LYS A 13 45.71 25.02 14.84
C LYS A 13 45.01 23.76 15.27
N LYS A 14 43.68 23.66 15.06
CA LYS A 14 43.10 22.47 14.47
C LYS A 14 41.75 22.79 13.84
N GLY A 15 41.75 22.70 12.53
CA GLY A 15 40.56 22.89 11.71
C GLY A 15 39.55 21.75 11.89
N ALA A 16 38.30 22.12 12.03
CA ALA A 16 37.19 21.21 11.86
C ALA A 16 36.59 21.44 10.46
N LYS A 17 36.95 20.55 9.55
CA LYS A 17 36.43 20.41 8.19
C LYS A 17 34.99 19.91 8.29
N GLY A 18 34.01 20.79 8.06
CA GLY A 18 32.65 20.41 7.78
C GLY A 18 32.60 19.59 6.49
N LYS A 19 32.28 18.30 6.59
CA LYS A 19 31.90 17.47 5.47
C LYS A 19 30.38 17.42 5.41
N SER A 20 29.78 18.27 4.62
CA SER A 20 28.49 18.03 4.00
C SER A 20 28.70 16.96 2.92
N GLY A 21 28.46 15.72 3.27
CA GLY A 21 28.47 14.61 2.32
C GLY A 21 27.05 14.32 1.90
N GLY A 22 26.60 14.93 0.79
CA GLY A 22 25.48 14.41 0.04
C GLY A 22 25.85 13.00 -0.42
N LYS A 23 25.18 11.98 0.11
CA LYS A 23 25.22 10.62 -0.46
C LYS A 23 24.44 10.65 -1.76
N SER A 24 25.16 10.70 -2.88
CA SER A 24 24.67 10.15 -4.14
C SER A 24 24.29 8.68 -3.91
N PRO A 25 23.26 8.14 -4.59
CA PRO A 25 23.00 6.71 -4.55
C PRO A 25 24.23 5.99 -5.09
N ALA A 26 25.00 5.37 -4.19
CA ALA A 26 26.10 4.52 -4.57
C ALA A 26 25.50 3.35 -5.38
N THR A 27 25.97 3.18 -6.61
CA THR A 27 25.79 1.94 -7.36
C THR A 27 26.30 0.80 -6.49
N ALA A 28 25.42 -0.10 -6.10
CA ALA A 28 25.78 -1.27 -5.31
C ALA A 28 26.65 -2.19 -6.17
N ASP A 29 27.96 -2.14 -5.93
CA ASP A 29 28.97 -2.89 -6.72
C ASP A 29 29.45 -4.17 -6.03
N THR A 30 29.05 -4.39 -4.76
CA THR A 30 29.41 -5.62 -4.03
C THR A 30 28.23 -6.57 -3.89
N PRO A 31 28.43 -7.89 -3.89
CA PRO A 31 27.35 -8.87 -3.69
C PRO A 31 26.58 -8.66 -2.38
N GLU A 32 27.25 -8.18 -1.31
CA GLU A 32 26.65 -7.89 -0.02
C GLU A 32 25.72 -6.65 -0.09
N GLU A 33 26.13 -5.60 -0.83
CA GLU A 33 25.30 -4.43 -1.07
C GLU A 33 24.09 -4.75 -1.94
N VAL A 34 24.25 -5.63 -2.93
CA VAL A 34 23.14 -6.15 -3.75
C VAL A 34 22.20 -7.01 -2.91
N GLN A 35 22.74 -7.84 -1.99
CA GLN A 35 21.92 -8.62 -1.06
C GLN A 35 21.14 -7.75 -0.08
N ALA A 36 21.66 -6.60 0.33
CA ALA A 36 20.94 -5.64 1.17
C ALA A 36 19.74 -4.97 0.46
N LEU A 37 19.72 -5.03 -0.88
CA LEU A 37 18.59 -4.58 -1.71
C LEU A 37 17.50 -5.65 -1.88
N LEU A 38 17.74 -6.87 -1.39
CA LEU A 38 16.87 -8.04 -1.56
C LEU A 38 15.65 -8.16 -0.63
N PRO A 39 15.44 -7.44 0.47
CA PRO A 39 14.13 -7.48 1.11
C PRO A 39 13.12 -6.77 0.19
N LEU A 40 12.58 -7.55 -0.77
CA LEU A 40 11.39 -7.16 -1.50
C LEU A 40 10.25 -7.03 -0.48
N ASP A 41 9.62 -5.88 -0.47
CA ASP A 41 8.40 -5.71 0.30
C ASP A 41 7.38 -6.78 -0.11
N THR A 42 6.81 -7.45 0.89
CA THR A 42 5.86 -8.54 0.62
C THR A 42 4.64 -8.02 -0.11
N LEU A 43 4.25 -6.76 0.17
CA LEU A 43 3.08 -6.11 -0.41
C LEU A 43 3.40 -4.63 -0.65
N GLU A 44 3.33 -4.20 -1.91
CA GLU A 44 3.65 -2.84 -2.34
C GLU A 44 2.55 -2.28 -3.23
N LEU A 45 2.15 -1.04 -2.98
CA LEU A 45 1.24 -0.29 -3.85
C LEU A 45 2.00 0.87 -4.47
N GLU A 46 2.25 0.76 -5.75
CA GLU A 46 2.80 1.85 -6.54
C GLU A 46 1.67 2.75 -7.04
N VAL A 47 1.85 4.05 -6.91
CA VAL A 47 0.85 5.05 -7.33
C VAL A 47 1.46 6.10 -8.25
N GLY A 48 0.72 6.48 -9.29
CA GLY A 48 1.04 7.62 -10.11
C GLY A 48 0.82 8.94 -9.35
N TYR A 49 1.48 9.99 -9.77
CA TYR A 49 1.52 11.27 -9.03
C TYR A 49 0.13 11.90 -8.81
N GLY A 50 -0.84 11.68 -9.68
CA GLY A 50 -2.21 12.18 -9.54
C GLY A 50 -3.00 11.50 -8.40
N LEU A 51 -2.54 10.34 -7.90
CA LEU A 51 -3.19 9.63 -6.80
C LEU A 51 -2.63 10.02 -5.42
N ILE A 52 -1.54 10.81 -5.37
CA ILE A 52 -0.92 11.24 -4.11
C ILE A 52 -1.95 11.89 -3.16
N PRO A 53 -2.86 12.77 -3.60
CA PRO A 53 -3.86 13.36 -2.71
C PRO A 53 -4.79 12.34 -2.03
N LEU A 54 -4.99 11.14 -2.62
CA LEU A 54 -5.83 10.10 -2.01
C LEU A 54 -5.11 9.34 -0.89
N VAL A 55 -3.77 9.34 -0.90
CA VAL A 55 -2.93 8.60 0.06
C VAL A 55 -2.33 9.51 1.12
N ASP A 56 -2.28 10.82 0.89
CA ASP A 56 -1.74 11.80 1.82
C ASP A 56 -2.79 12.17 2.89
N GLU A 57 -2.55 11.75 4.13
CA GLU A 57 -3.44 12.04 5.26
C GLU A 57 -3.54 13.55 5.54
N GLU A 58 -2.51 14.35 5.22
CA GLU A 58 -2.52 15.82 5.38
C GLU A 58 -3.46 16.49 4.37
N GLN A 59 -3.66 15.88 3.21
CA GLN A 59 -4.59 16.34 2.17
C GLN A 59 -5.99 15.70 2.27
N SER A 60 -6.35 15.19 3.46
CA SER A 60 -7.62 14.47 3.69
C SER A 60 -7.74 13.15 2.92
N GLY A 61 -6.63 12.58 2.48
CA GLY A 61 -6.57 11.27 1.85
C GLY A 61 -6.99 10.18 2.85
N ASN A 62 -7.94 9.36 2.45
CA ASN A 62 -8.51 8.32 3.32
C ASN A 62 -8.15 6.88 2.88
N LEU A 63 -7.40 6.73 1.80
CA LEU A 63 -7.09 5.42 1.24
C LEU A 63 -6.29 4.54 2.20
N LEU A 64 -5.29 5.10 2.89
CA LEU A 64 -4.51 4.34 3.88
C LEU A 64 -5.34 3.86 5.06
N ALA A 65 -6.27 4.70 5.55
CA ALA A 65 -7.20 4.30 6.61
C ALA A 65 -8.12 3.16 6.17
N ARG A 66 -8.61 3.19 4.91
CA ARG A 66 -9.41 2.12 4.32
C ARG A 66 -8.61 0.82 4.19
N ILE A 67 -7.35 0.89 3.73
CA ILE A 67 -6.46 -0.28 3.64
C ILE A 67 -6.22 -0.90 5.02
N ARG A 68 -5.99 -0.08 6.06
CA ARG A 68 -5.87 -0.56 7.44
C ARG A 68 -7.14 -1.29 7.90
N SER A 69 -8.32 -0.75 7.56
CA SER A 69 -9.61 -1.38 7.87
C SER A 69 -9.80 -2.71 7.14
N ILE A 70 -9.46 -2.77 5.84
CA ILE A 70 -9.50 -4.00 5.06
C ILE A 70 -8.61 -5.07 5.69
N ARG A 71 -7.36 -4.75 6.04
CA ARG A 71 -6.44 -5.70 6.68
C ARG A 71 -6.99 -6.23 8.00
N ARG A 72 -7.62 -5.37 8.81
CA ARG A 72 -8.28 -5.80 10.05
C ARG A 72 -9.46 -6.73 9.78
N GLN A 73 -10.26 -6.41 8.77
CA GLN A 73 -11.41 -7.24 8.37
C GLN A 73 -10.96 -8.64 7.93
N PHE A 74 -9.92 -8.74 7.10
CA PHE A 74 -9.35 -10.04 6.71
C PHE A 74 -8.87 -10.86 7.90
N ALA A 75 -8.23 -10.24 8.87
CA ALA A 75 -7.78 -10.93 10.07
C ALA A 75 -8.95 -11.48 10.89
N LEU A 76 -10.07 -10.74 10.98
CA LEU A 76 -11.27 -11.14 11.72
C LEU A 76 -12.09 -12.20 10.97
N ASP A 77 -12.29 -12.01 9.65
CA ASP A 77 -13.20 -12.85 8.87
C ASP A 77 -12.54 -14.14 8.38
N MET A 78 -11.27 -14.07 8.03
CA MET A 78 -10.54 -15.17 7.40
C MET A 78 -9.38 -15.73 8.24
N GLY A 79 -9.07 -15.09 9.36
CA GLY A 79 -7.95 -15.49 10.23
C GLY A 79 -6.57 -15.26 9.58
N VAL A 80 -6.49 -14.56 8.45
CA VAL A 80 -5.25 -14.31 7.72
C VAL A 80 -4.79 -12.88 7.96
N VAL A 81 -3.54 -12.71 8.37
CA VAL A 81 -2.92 -11.39 8.55
C VAL A 81 -2.27 -10.97 7.25
N ILE A 82 -2.89 -10.01 6.55
CA ILE A 82 -2.29 -9.39 5.37
C ILE A 82 -1.08 -8.55 5.82
N PRO A 83 0.10 -8.69 5.17
CA PRO A 83 1.30 -7.93 5.50
C PRO A 83 1.08 -6.42 5.46
N SER A 84 2.02 -5.66 6.03
CA SER A 84 2.01 -4.20 5.86
C SER A 84 2.13 -3.84 4.38
N LEU A 85 1.29 -2.90 3.95
CA LEU A 85 1.37 -2.36 2.60
C LEU A 85 2.40 -1.23 2.60
N HIS A 86 3.41 -1.34 1.75
CA HIS A 86 4.33 -0.26 1.45
C HIS A 86 3.80 0.56 0.29
N LEU A 87 3.68 1.85 0.52
CA LEU A 87 3.26 2.79 -0.51
C LEU A 87 4.49 3.42 -1.16
N ARG A 88 4.51 3.43 -2.49
CA ARG A 88 5.59 4.00 -3.28
C ARG A 88 5.04 4.84 -4.41
N ASP A 89 5.58 6.03 -4.60
CA ASP A 89 5.32 6.81 -5.79
C ASP A 89 6.13 6.26 -6.98
N ASN A 90 5.50 6.14 -8.14
CA ASN A 90 6.15 5.68 -9.36
C ASN A 90 5.84 6.64 -10.52
N LEU A 91 6.87 7.41 -10.91
CA LEU A 91 6.77 8.39 -11.99
C LEU A 91 6.65 7.76 -13.40
N GLN A 92 6.85 6.45 -13.51
CA GLN A 92 6.66 5.73 -14.79
C GLN A 92 5.19 5.38 -15.03
N LEU A 93 4.38 5.37 -13.97
CA LEU A 93 2.94 5.16 -14.09
C LEU A 93 2.26 6.44 -14.61
N LYS A 94 1.13 6.26 -15.29
CA LYS A 94 0.27 7.40 -15.61
C LYS A 94 -0.23 8.09 -14.34
N PRO A 95 -0.62 9.38 -14.40
CA PRO A 95 -1.03 10.12 -13.21
C PRO A 95 -2.07 9.44 -12.34
N GLY A 96 -3.12 8.88 -12.94
CA GLY A 96 -4.20 8.19 -12.23
C GLY A 96 -4.02 6.68 -12.13
N GLN A 97 -2.88 6.14 -12.52
CA GLN A 97 -2.63 4.70 -12.50
C GLN A 97 -2.03 4.26 -11.17
N TYR A 98 -2.41 3.07 -10.72
CA TYR A 98 -1.74 2.36 -9.63
C TYR A 98 -1.44 0.92 -10.04
N ALA A 99 -0.46 0.32 -9.36
CA ALA A 99 -0.09 -1.07 -9.51
C ALA A 99 0.10 -1.70 -8.12
N LEU A 100 -0.44 -2.89 -7.93
CA LEU A 100 -0.23 -3.69 -6.73
C LEU A 100 0.79 -4.78 -7.01
N LEU A 101 1.81 -4.86 -6.17
CA LEU A 101 2.86 -5.86 -6.27
C LEU A 101 2.84 -6.76 -5.03
N ILE A 102 2.99 -8.05 -5.25
CA ILE A 102 3.19 -9.05 -4.21
C ILE A 102 4.56 -9.69 -4.45
N LYS A 103 5.46 -9.57 -3.46
CA LYS A 103 6.84 -10.08 -3.56
C LYS A 103 7.55 -9.60 -4.84
N GLY A 104 7.34 -8.32 -5.19
CA GLY A 104 7.93 -7.67 -6.38
C GLY A 104 7.24 -8.00 -7.71
N ASN A 105 6.22 -8.87 -7.74
CA ASN A 105 5.47 -9.17 -8.95
C ASN A 105 4.20 -8.35 -9.01
N GLN A 106 3.97 -7.63 -10.11
CA GLN A 106 2.72 -6.91 -10.33
C GLN A 106 1.57 -7.90 -10.55
N VAL A 107 0.60 -7.88 -9.63
CA VAL A 107 -0.58 -8.77 -9.64
C VAL A 107 -1.84 -8.06 -10.11
N ALA A 108 -1.88 -6.74 -9.99
CA ALA A 108 -3.01 -5.93 -10.44
C ALA A 108 -2.56 -4.52 -10.81
N SER A 109 -3.33 -3.87 -11.69
CA SER A 109 -3.21 -2.44 -11.97
C SER A 109 -4.54 -1.90 -12.48
N ALA A 110 -4.80 -0.61 -12.25
CA ALA A 110 -5.94 0.08 -12.85
C ALA A 110 -5.65 1.59 -12.96
N GLU A 111 -6.51 2.28 -13.69
CA GLU A 111 -6.45 3.73 -13.86
C GLU A 111 -7.72 4.38 -13.30
N ILE A 112 -7.57 5.41 -12.49
CA ILE A 112 -8.59 6.11 -11.74
C ILE A 112 -8.61 7.58 -12.17
N LEU A 113 -9.78 8.16 -12.30
CA LEU A 113 -9.95 9.61 -12.45
C LEU A 113 -10.25 10.23 -11.08
N VAL A 114 -9.25 10.92 -10.51
CA VAL A 114 -9.28 11.42 -9.11
C VAL A 114 -10.41 12.40 -8.85
N ASP A 115 -10.70 13.28 -9.82
CA ASP A 115 -11.73 14.33 -9.70
C ASP A 115 -13.13 13.87 -10.15
N HIS A 116 -13.32 12.54 -10.29
CA HIS A 116 -14.57 11.97 -10.76
C HIS A 116 -15.07 10.90 -9.79
N PHE A 117 -16.36 10.64 -9.85
CA PHE A 117 -17.00 9.53 -9.17
C PHE A 117 -17.28 8.40 -10.15
N LEU A 118 -17.23 7.17 -9.69
CA LEU A 118 -17.60 6.01 -10.50
C LEU A 118 -19.08 5.71 -10.30
N ALA A 119 -19.85 5.79 -11.37
CA ALA A 119 -21.27 5.44 -11.40
C ALA A 119 -21.46 4.06 -12.06
N MET A 120 -22.07 3.15 -11.35
CA MET A 120 -22.36 1.78 -11.79
C MET A 120 -23.86 1.56 -11.85
N ASP A 121 -24.33 0.91 -12.93
CA ASP A 121 -25.74 0.52 -13.07
C ASP A 121 -25.97 -0.82 -12.34
N PRO A 122 -26.78 -0.85 -11.27
CA PRO A 122 -27.14 -2.08 -10.58
C PRO A 122 -28.24 -2.87 -11.27
N GLY A 123 -28.69 -2.45 -12.46
CA GLY A 123 -29.72 -3.11 -13.27
C GLY A 123 -31.13 -2.51 -13.15
N ASN A 124 -31.30 -1.41 -12.42
CA ASN A 124 -32.58 -0.74 -12.20
C ASN A 124 -32.56 0.76 -12.46
N VAL A 125 -31.61 1.22 -13.25
CA VAL A 125 -31.46 2.64 -13.60
C VAL A 125 -32.66 3.13 -14.41
N THR A 126 -33.24 4.24 -13.99
CA THR A 126 -34.42 4.84 -14.63
C THR A 126 -34.08 5.78 -15.78
N THR A 127 -32.95 6.49 -15.66
CA THR A 127 -32.51 7.50 -16.65
C THR A 127 -31.01 7.33 -16.89
N LYS A 128 -30.62 7.27 -18.17
CA LYS A 128 -29.20 7.22 -18.54
C LYS A 128 -28.55 8.57 -18.32
N ILE A 129 -27.38 8.55 -17.70
CA ILE A 129 -26.51 9.71 -17.53
C ILE A 129 -25.35 9.67 -18.51
N ASN A 130 -24.74 10.81 -18.76
CA ASN A 130 -23.53 10.91 -19.56
C ASN A 130 -22.30 10.84 -18.68
N GLY A 131 -21.26 10.16 -19.16
CA GLY A 131 -19.99 10.03 -18.45
C GLY A 131 -18.92 9.42 -19.35
N ILE A 132 -17.72 9.28 -18.83
CA ILE A 132 -16.63 8.62 -19.52
C ILE A 132 -16.77 7.12 -19.29
N GLU A 133 -17.02 6.37 -20.34
CA GLU A 133 -17.17 4.92 -20.28
C GLU A 133 -15.89 4.26 -19.76
N THR A 134 -16.06 3.35 -18.81
CA THR A 134 -14.98 2.60 -18.18
C THR A 134 -15.48 1.25 -17.66
N ARG A 135 -14.57 0.51 -17.07
CA ARG A 135 -14.89 -0.71 -16.32
C ARG A 135 -14.37 -0.61 -14.90
N GLU A 136 -15.20 -1.02 -13.96
CA GLU A 136 -14.85 -1.10 -12.56
C GLU A 136 -13.76 -2.19 -12.38
N PRO A 137 -12.61 -1.87 -11.71
CA PRO A 137 -11.44 -2.74 -11.75
C PRO A 137 -11.56 -4.04 -10.94
N ALA A 138 -12.42 -4.12 -9.91
CA ALA A 138 -12.54 -5.32 -9.06
C ALA A 138 -13.28 -6.46 -9.77
N PHE A 139 -14.42 -6.15 -10.41
CA PHE A 139 -15.32 -7.13 -11.01
C PHE A 139 -15.47 -6.97 -12.54
N ASN A 140 -14.76 -6.00 -13.11
CA ASN A 140 -14.81 -5.68 -14.55
C ASN A 140 -16.24 -5.32 -15.05
N LEU A 141 -17.05 -4.71 -14.21
CA LEU A 141 -18.39 -4.28 -14.53
C LEU A 141 -18.37 -2.97 -15.35
N PRO A 142 -19.32 -2.79 -16.30
CA PRO A 142 -19.48 -1.52 -16.99
C PRO A 142 -19.79 -0.40 -16.01
N ALA A 143 -19.10 0.73 -16.17
CA ALA A 143 -19.24 1.89 -15.30
C ALA A 143 -18.97 3.19 -16.06
N LEU A 144 -19.30 4.31 -15.45
CA LEU A 144 -19.08 5.65 -16.01
C LEU A 144 -18.33 6.50 -14.99
N TRP A 145 -17.27 7.18 -15.43
CA TRP A 145 -16.70 8.27 -14.65
C TRP A 145 -17.53 9.54 -14.87
N ILE A 146 -18.05 10.11 -13.78
CA ILE A 146 -18.88 11.32 -13.78
C ILE A 146 -18.24 12.40 -12.90
N PRO A 147 -18.37 13.69 -13.26
CA PRO A 147 -17.92 14.77 -12.39
C PRO A 147 -18.81 14.87 -11.13
N ASP A 148 -18.29 15.51 -10.08
CA ASP A 148 -19.04 15.69 -8.81
C ASP A 148 -20.40 16.39 -9.02
N SER A 149 -20.49 17.32 -9.97
CA SER A 149 -21.73 18.02 -10.30
C SER A 149 -22.88 17.11 -10.74
N GLN A 150 -22.61 15.92 -11.27
CA GLN A 150 -23.61 14.93 -11.70
C GLN A 150 -23.88 13.85 -10.64
N ARG A 151 -23.19 13.89 -9.50
CA ARG A 151 -23.31 12.86 -8.47
C ARG A 151 -24.73 12.67 -7.97
N GLU A 152 -25.41 13.75 -7.61
CA GLU A 152 -26.80 13.69 -7.10
C GLU A 152 -27.78 13.20 -8.18
N GLU A 153 -27.64 13.69 -9.42
CA GLU A 153 -28.44 13.23 -10.54
C GLU A 153 -28.29 11.73 -10.79
N ALA A 154 -27.05 11.24 -10.77
CA ALA A 154 -26.76 9.81 -10.93
C ALA A 154 -27.41 8.96 -9.83
N MET A 155 -27.30 9.41 -8.58
CA MET A 155 -27.91 8.71 -7.43
C MET A 155 -29.45 8.69 -7.54
N LEU A 156 -30.07 9.80 -7.94
CA LEU A 156 -31.52 9.88 -8.17
C LEU A 156 -31.96 9.01 -9.34
N ALA A 157 -31.14 8.86 -10.37
CA ALA A 157 -31.39 7.98 -11.51
C ALA A 157 -31.24 6.48 -11.16
N GLY A 158 -30.72 6.15 -9.96
CA GLY A 158 -30.59 4.77 -9.48
C GLY A 158 -29.19 4.17 -9.66
N TYR A 159 -28.18 4.96 -10.05
CA TYR A 159 -26.81 4.49 -10.10
C TYR A 159 -26.21 4.33 -8.70
N THR A 160 -25.34 3.33 -8.54
CA THR A 160 -24.44 3.25 -7.39
C THR A 160 -23.23 4.13 -7.66
N VAL A 161 -23.04 5.21 -6.89
CA VAL A 161 -21.98 6.18 -7.10
C VAL A 161 -20.95 6.06 -5.97
N VAL A 162 -19.68 5.83 -6.33
CA VAL A 162 -18.59 5.63 -5.37
C VAL A 162 -17.40 6.55 -5.66
N ASP A 163 -16.71 6.93 -4.61
CA ASP A 163 -15.50 7.76 -4.69
C ASP A 163 -14.27 6.96 -5.16
N PRO A 164 -13.23 7.61 -5.73
CA PRO A 164 -12.02 6.97 -6.22
C PRO A 164 -11.31 6.08 -5.19
N ALA A 165 -11.24 6.52 -3.93
CA ALA A 165 -10.58 5.75 -2.88
C ALA A 165 -11.36 4.47 -2.55
N THR A 166 -12.70 4.49 -2.63
CA THR A 166 -13.55 3.29 -2.51
C THR A 166 -13.30 2.33 -3.66
N VAL A 167 -13.17 2.81 -4.89
CA VAL A 167 -12.87 1.96 -6.07
C VAL A 167 -11.55 1.23 -5.87
N ILE A 168 -10.50 1.95 -5.49
CA ILE A 168 -9.18 1.34 -5.20
C ILE A 168 -9.29 0.33 -4.06
N ALA A 169 -9.93 0.69 -2.94
CA ALA A 169 -10.09 -0.17 -1.77
C ALA A 169 -10.83 -1.47 -2.10
N THR A 170 -11.89 -1.38 -2.91
CA THR A 170 -12.66 -2.55 -3.38
C THR A 170 -11.78 -3.46 -4.25
N HIS A 171 -11.05 -2.89 -5.21
CA HIS A 171 -10.14 -3.65 -6.06
C HIS A 171 -9.04 -4.35 -5.24
N LEU A 172 -8.39 -3.63 -4.33
CA LEU A 172 -7.40 -4.23 -3.44
C LEU A 172 -7.99 -5.38 -2.62
N THR A 173 -9.23 -5.23 -2.12
CA THR A 173 -9.92 -6.29 -1.37
C THR A 173 -10.07 -7.55 -2.20
N GLU A 174 -10.51 -7.44 -3.44
CA GLU A 174 -10.68 -8.60 -4.34
C GLU A 174 -9.35 -9.22 -4.76
N VAL A 175 -8.31 -8.40 -4.98
CA VAL A 175 -6.97 -8.92 -5.28
C VAL A 175 -6.40 -9.66 -4.06
N PHE A 176 -6.54 -9.11 -2.85
CA PHE A 176 -6.11 -9.79 -1.62
C PHE A 176 -6.81 -11.14 -1.43
N LYS A 177 -8.13 -11.24 -1.69
CA LYS A 177 -8.84 -12.52 -1.63
C LYS A 177 -8.28 -13.56 -2.60
N ARG A 178 -7.97 -13.15 -3.83
CA ARG A 178 -7.39 -14.05 -4.86
C ARG A 178 -5.99 -14.53 -4.51
N HIS A 179 -5.23 -13.72 -3.78
CA HIS A 179 -3.82 -13.94 -3.44
C HIS A 179 -3.58 -14.28 -1.97
N LEU A 180 -4.61 -14.71 -1.23
CA LEU A 180 -4.47 -15.02 0.20
C LEU A 180 -3.37 -16.05 0.48
N ALA A 181 -3.23 -17.06 -0.37
CA ALA A 181 -2.21 -18.09 -0.23
C ALA A 181 -0.79 -17.53 -0.33
N ASP A 182 -0.58 -16.46 -1.11
CA ASP A 182 0.73 -15.83 -1.28
C ASP A 182 1.24 -15.13 -0.02
N PHE A 183 0.33 -14.80 0.91
CA PHE A 183 0.65 -14.18 2.21
C PHE A 183 0.93 -15.20 3.32
N LEU A 184 0.64 -16.49 3.08
CA LEU A 184 0.87 -17.57 4.05
C LEU A 184 2.23 -18.21 3.81
N ASP A 185 3.30 -17.51 4.16
CA ASP A 185 4.63 -18.11 4.21
C ASP A 185 4.83 -18.92 5.51
N ARG A 186 5.95 -19.62 5.64
CA ARG A 186 6.24 -20.44 6.82
C ARG A 186 6.26 -19.64 8.12
N GLN A 187 6.71 -18.39 8.06
CA GLN A 187 6.77 -17.52 9.22
C GLN A 187 5.36 -17.07 9.65
N ALA A 188 4.50 -16.74 8.70
CA ALA A 188 3.09 -16.43 8.95
C ALA A 188 2.36 -17.64 9.57
N VAL A 189 2.55 -18.83 9.01
CA VAL A 189 1.98 -20.07 9.56
C VAL A 189 2.49 -20.34 10.98
N GLN A 190 3.78 -20.17 11.24
CA GLN A 190 4.32 -20.32 12.61
C GLN A 190 3.67 -19.34 13.57
N GLY A 191 3.51 -18.05 13.19
CA GLY A 191 2.85 -17.06 14.03
C GLY A 191 1.37 -17.38 14.33
N LEU A 192 0.66 -17.99 13.38
CA LEU A 192 -0.70 -18.49 13.59
C LEU A 192 -0.71 -19.67 14.59
N LEU A 193 0.21 -20.64 14.43
CA LEU A 193 0.36 -21.76 15.35
C LEU A 193 0.72 -21.30 16.78
N ASP A 194 1.62 -20.33 16.92
CA ASP A 194 1.98 -19.73 18.20
C ASP A 194 0.76 -19.07 18.88
N THR A 195 -0.14 -18.49 18.09
CA THR A 195 -1.39 -17.91 18.59
C THR A 195 -2.36 -18.99 19.06
N VAL A 196 -2.50 -20.08 18.31
CA VAL A 196 -3.32 -21.24 18.71
C VAL A 196 -2.74 -21.90 19.95
N ALA A 197 -1.40 -22.03 20.04
CA ALA A 197 -0.71 -22.63 21.19
C ALA A 197 -0.97 -21.89 22.51
N LYS A 198 -1.26 -20.58 22.49
CA LYS A 198 -1.64 -19.83 23.69
C LYS A 198 -2.95 -20.32 24.32
N HIS A 199 -3.87 -20.85 23.51
CA HIS A 199 -5.19 -21.32 23.95
C HIS A 199 -5.26 -22.84 24.02
N SER A 200 -4.51 -23.55 23.18
CA SER A 200 -4.53 -25.01 23.05
C SER A 200 -3.12 -25.56 22.77
N PRO A 201 -2.19 -25.46 23.74
CA PRO A 201 -0.80 -25.84 23.52
C PRO A 201 -0.64 -27.32 23.15
N LYS A 202 -1.34 -28.23 23.80
CA LYS A 202 -1.27 -29.66 23.49
C LYS A 202 -1.67 -30.01 22.07
N ALA A 203 -2.68 -29.31 21.50
CA ALA A 203 -3.12 -29.57 20.13
C ALA A 203 -2.02 -29.24 19.11
N VAL A 204 -1.25 -28.19 19.38
CA VAL A 204 -0.12 -27.82 18.50
C VAL A 204 1.07 -28.76 18.69
N GLU A 205 1.42 -29.11 19.96
CA GLU A 205 2.51 -30.03 20.27
C GLU A 205 2.29 -31.43 19.71
N ASP A 206 1.07 -31.95 19.77
CA ASP A 206 0.72 -33.28 19.25
C ASP A 206 0.73 -33.30 17.71
N LEU A 207 0.47 -32.16 17.05
CA LEU A 207 0.34 -32.06 15.61
C LEU A 207 1.66 -31.70 14.94
N VAL A 208 2.39 -30.71 15.44
CA VAL A 208 3.58 -30.11 14.81
C VAL A 208 4.78 -30.18 15.77
N PRO A 209 5.92 -30.79 15.40
CA PRO A 209 6.23 -31.44 14.10
C PRO A 209 5.87 -32.94 14.06
N GLY A 210 5.31 -33.52 15.12
CA GLY A 210 5.18 -34.95 15.31
C GLY A 210 4.36 -35.66 14.23
N THR A 211 3.19 -35.13 13.88
CA THR A 211 2.28 -35.70 12.89
C THR A 211 2.41 -35.03 11.53
N ILE A 212 2.53 -33.70 11.51
CA ILE A 212 2.62 -32.89 10.28
C ILE A 212 3.79 -31.92 10.42
N SER A 213 4.63 -31.82 9.38
CA SER A 213 5.67 -30.79 9.36
C SER A 213 5.06 -29.40 9.19
N LEU A 214 5.78 -28.34 9.62
CA LEU A 214 5.34 -26.95 9.40
C LEU A 214 5.03 -26.66 7.93
N GLY A 215 5.82 -27.20 6.99
CA GLY A 215 5.56 -27.10 5.55
C GLY A 215 4.34 -27.90 5.09
N GLY A 216 3.92 -28.90 5.84
CA GLY A 216 2.70 -29.66 5.57
C GLY A 216 1.43 -28.96 6.08
N VAL A 217 1.56 -28.04 7.03
CA VAL A 217 0.47 -27.18 7.50
C VAL A 217 0.24 -26.01 6.55
N GLN A 218 1.28 -25.49 5.93
CA GLN A 218 1.25 -24.43 4.92
C GLN A 218 0.55 -24.87 3.63
#